data_c50e70d1bc7ef2ed9520f8ccbc9ef8b7
#
_entry.id   c50e70d1bc7ef2ed9520f8ccbc9ef8b7
#
_cell.length_a   1.000
_cell.length_b   1.000
_cell.length_c   1.000
_cell.angle_alpha   90.00
_cell.angle_beta   90.00
_cell.angle_gamma   90.00
#
_symmetry.space_group_name_H-M   'P 1'
#
loop_
_entity.id
_entity.type
_entity.pdbx_description
1 polymer ?
#
loop_
_entity_poly.entity_id
_entity_poly.type
_entity_poly.pdbx_seq_one_letter_code
_entity_poly.pdbx_strand_id
1 'polypeptide(L)'
;DFVGIVSAKQDSQKIDRTGWTIIPSENIDAPIFKDFPMTLECRIKQKIDESDEGYYIIAEIINIVADERFLSEDGLPDIEKMQLITYDPIHKGYIELGKRIGNAFCDGKRLK
;
A
#
# COMPACT_ATOMS: atom_id res chain seq x y z
N ASP A 1 0.43 11.31 3.83
CA ASP A 1 0.23 12.04 5.09
C ASP A 1 -1.16 12.65 5.19
N PHE A 2 -1.56 13.54 4.27
CA PHE A 2 -2.83 14.29 4.33
C PHE A 2 -4.06 13.40 4.60
N VAL A 3 -4.24 12.31 3.86
CA VAL A 3 -5.42 11.44 4.02
C VAL A 3 -5.43 10.64 5.32
N GLY A 4 -4.28 10.51 5.98
CA GLY A 4 -4.16 9.88 7.30
C GLY A 4 -4.50 10.81 8.45
N ILE A 5 -4.15 12.10 8.35
CA ILE A 5 -4.38 13.09 9.43
C ILE A 5 -5.73 13.78 9.35
N VAL A 6 -6.35 13.84 8.16
CA VAL A 6 -7.68 14.46 7.98
C VAL A 6 -8.76 13.40 7.97
N SER A 7 -9.65 13.44 8.96
CA SER A 7 -10.79 12.51 9.03
C SER A 7 -11.84 12.84 7.97
N ALA A 8 -12.47 11.82 7.37
CA ALA A 8 -13.62 12.01 6.48
C ALA A 8 -14.84 12.61 7.18
N LYS A 9 -14.92 12.54 8.52
CA LYS A 9 -15.94 13.24 9.31
C LYS A 9 -15.71 14.75 9.37
N GLN A 10 -14.45 15.18 9.31
CA GLN A 10 -14.05 16.59 9.31
C GLN A 10 -14.10 17.19 7.91
N ASP A 11 -13.71 16.43 6.91
CA ASP A 11 -13.70 16.83 5.52
C ASP A 11 -14.12 15.67 4.62
N SER A 12 -15.40 15.69 4.21
CA SER A 12 -15.96 14.66 3.31
C SER A 12 -15.37 14.71 1.90
N GLN A 13 -14.76 15.85 1.51
CA GLN A 13 -14.15 16.06 0.19
C GLN A 13 -12.63 15.85 0.21
N LYS A 14 -12.09 15.27 1.29
CA LYS A 14 -10.64 15.12 1.46
C LYS A 14 -9.96 14.41 0.28
N ILE A 15 -10.61 13.44 -0.32
CA ILE A 15 -10.08 12.71 -1.48
C ILE A 15 -10.08 13.59 -2.72
N ASP A 16 -11.15 14.34 -2.98
CA ASP A 16 -11.23 15.26 -4.13
C ASP A 16 -10.11 16.30 -4.10
N ARG A 17 -9.72 16.76 -2.90
CA ARG A 17 -8.61 17.71 -2.72
C ARG A 17 -7.26 17.14 -3.07
N THR A 18 -7.09 15.82 -3.13
CA THR A 18 -5.81 15.21 -3.57
C THR A 18 -5.60 15.34 -5.06
N GLY A 19 -6.67 15.51 -5.83
CA GLY A 19 -6.63 15.49 -7.29
C GLY A 19 -6.41 14.09 -7.88
N TRP A 20 -6.46 13.04 -7.06
CA TRP A 20 -6.27 11.66 -7.52
C TRP A 20 -7.40 11.20 -8.43
N THR A 21 -7.05 10.41 -9.42
CA THR A 21 -7.99 9.80 -10.34
C THR A 21 -8.54 8.50 -9.75
N ILE A 22 -9.86 8.46 -9.54
CA ILE A 22 -10.54 7.28 -9.00
C ILE A 22 -11.22 6.53 -10.13
N ILE A 23 -11.06 5.20 -10.14
CA ILE A 23 -11.82 4.28 -11.00
C ILE A 23 -12.43 3.16 -10.14
N PRO A 24 -13.56 2.57 -10.55
CA PRO A 24 -14.12 1.42 -9.86
C PRO A 24 -13.23 0.18 -10.04
N SER A 25 -13.15 -0.67 -9.02
CA SER A 25 -12.62 -2.03 -9.17
C SER A 25 -13.62 -2.92 -9.90
N GLU A 26 -13.12 -3.86 -10.70
CA GLU A 26 -13.96 -4.89 -11.35
C GLU A 26 -14.19 -6.10 -10.42
N ASN A 27 -13.42 -6.24 -9.35
CA ASN A 27 -13.40 -7.43 -8.50
C ASN A 27 -14.07 -7.25 -7.14
N ILE A 28 -14.10 -6.01 -6.65
CA ILE A 28 -14.66 -5.66 -5.33
C ILE A 28 -15.39 -4.32 -5.40
N ASP A 29 -16.29 -4.09 -4.47
CA ASP A 29 -16.97 -2.79 -4.32
C ASP A 29 -16.06 -1.80 -3.56
N ALA A 30 -14.99 -1.36 -4.23
CA ALA A 30 -14.02 -0.40 -3.70
C ALA A 30 -13.34 0.39 -4.84
N PRO A 31 -12.86 1.60 -4.57
CA PRO A 31 -12.16 2.40 -5.56
C PRO A 31 -10.70 1.95 -5.74
N ILE A 32 -10.18 2.15 -6.96
CA ILE A 32 -8.75 2.11 -7.29
C ILE A 32 -8.28 3.55 -7.55
N PHE A 33 -7.15 3.92 -6.98
CA PHE A 33 -6.49 5.20 -7.22
C PHE A 33 -5.40 5.01 -8.28
N LYS A 34 -5.61 5.54 -9.49
CA LYS A 34 -4.68 5.38 -10.63
C LYS A 34 -3.31 6.02 -10.42
N ASP A 35 -3.23 6.94 -9.46
CA ASP A 35 -1.99 7.66 -9.15
C ASP A 35 -1.01 6.84 -8.30
N PHE A 36 -1.44 5.68 -7.79
CA PHE A 36 -0.58 4.77 -7.06
C PHE A 36 0.01 3.68 -7.97
N PRO A 37 1.27 3.30 -7.76
CA PRO A 37 1.94 2.32 -8.60
C PRO A 37 1.36 0.91 -8.47
N MET A 38 0.72 0.60 -7.34
CA MET A 38 0.12 -0.71 -7.07
C MET A 38 -1.06 -0.58 -6.11
N THR A 39 -2.08 -1.39 -6.34
CA THR A 39 -3.27 -1.51 -5.48
C THR A 39 -3.51 -2.97 -5.13
N LEU A 40 -3.70 -3.26 -3.85
CA LEU A 40 -4.18 -4.55 -3.36
C LEU A 40 -5.69 -4.50 -3.18
N GLU A 41 -6.42 -5.29 -3.93
CA GLU A 41 -7.87 -5.43 -3.82
C GLU A 41 -8.17 -6.49 -2.76
N CYS A 42 -8.76 -6.06 -1.64
CA CYS A 42 -8.88 -6.88 -0.45
C CYS A 42 -10.34 -7.09 -0.03
N ARG A 43 -10.63 -8.28 0.51
CA ARG A 43 -11.90 -8.60 1.19
C ARG A 43 -11.65 -8.77 2.67
N ILE A 44 -12.40 -8.05 3.50
CA ILE A 44 -12.29 -8.17 4.96
C ILE A 44 -12.72 -9.57 5.39
N LYS A 45 -11.83 -10.27 6.11
CA LYS A 45 -12.10 -11.57 6.75
C LYS A 45 -12.47 -11.42 8.21
N GLN A 46 -11.80 -10.50 8.90
CA GLN A 46 -12.01 -10.30 10.33
C GLN A 46 -11.76 -8.85 10.69
N LYS A 47 -12.61 -8.33 11.56
CA LYS A 47 -12.42 -7.06 12.26
C LYS A 47 -12.27 -7.37 13.75
N ILE A 48 -11.20 -6.90 14.36
CA ILE A 48 -10.92 -7.05 15.78
C ILE A 48 -11.00 -5.65 16.38
N ASP A 49 -12.00 -5.43 17.25
CA ASP A 49 -12.15 -4.16 17.94
C ASP A 49 -11.18 -4.11 19.13
N GLU A 50 -10.38 -3.06 19.21
CA GLU A 50 -9.45 -2.82 20.30
C GLU A 50 -9.84 -1.51 20.99
N SER A 51 -10.83 -1.60 21.89
CA SER A 51 -11.32 -0.50 22.76
C SER A 51 -11.45 0.87 22.04
N ASP A 52 -11.10 1.95 22.72
CA ASP A 52 -11.27 3.33 22.25
C ASP A 52 -10.22 3.77 21.20
N GLU A 53 -9.18 2.97 20.94
CA GLU A 53 -8.06 3.32 20.06
C GLU A 53 -8.24 2.92 18.60
N GLY A 54 -9.26 2.12 18.29
CA GLY A 54 -9.51 1.69 16.91
C GLY A 54 -9.73 0.17 16.74
N TYR A 55 -9.38 -0.34 15.58
CA TYR A 55 -9.55 -1.76 15.27
C TYR A 55 -8.50 -2.26 14.29
N TYR A 56 -8.19 -3.55 14.36
CA TYR A 56 -7.39 -4.24 13.36
C TYR A 56 -8.29 -4.90 12.32
N ILE A 57 -7.86 -4.84 11.06
CA ILE A 57 -8.54 -5.53 9.96
C ILE A 57 -7.60 -6.61 9.43
N ILE A 58 -8.10 -7.84 9.38
CA ILE A 58 -7.48 -8.93 8.65
C ILE A 58 -8.24 -9.08 7.34
N ALA A 59 -7.54 -8.94 6.22
CA ALA A 59 -8.13 -9.01 4.90
C ALA A 59 -7.41 -10.02 4.00
N GLU A 60 -8.16 -10.66 3.13
CA GLU A 60 -7.66 -11.52 2.06
C GLU A 60 -7.38 -10.66 0.83
N ILE A 61 -6.19 -10.77 0.26
CA ILE A 61 -5.86 -10.18 -1.04
C ILE A 61 -6.53 -11.03 -2.12
N ILE A 62 -7.45 -10.44 -2.88
CA ILE A 62 -8.19 -11.11 -3.95
C ILE A 62 -7.49 -10.90 -5.28
N ASN A 63 -6.96 -9.69 -5.49
CA ASN A 63 -6.30 -9.30 -6.72
C ASN A 63 -5.25 -8.23 -6.44
N ILE A 64 -4.27 -8.12 -7.35
CA ILE A 64 -3.23 -7.09 -7.33
C ILE A 64 -3.25 -6.41 -8.69
N VAL A 65 -3.41 -5.09 -8.69
CA VAL A 65 -3.32 -4.24 -9.87
C VAL A 65 -2.05 -3.42 -9.76
N ALA A 66 -1.21 -3.43 -10.79
CA ALA A 66 0.00 -2.62 -10.86
C ALA A 66 0.05 -1.84 -12.18
N ASP A 67 0.60 -0.65 -12.14
CA ASP A 67 0.87 0.16 -13.33
C ASP A 67 2.06 -0.45 -14.08
N GLU A 68 1.92 -0.66 -15.38
CA GLU A 68 2.94 -1.28 -16.26
C GLU A 68 4.31 -0.57 -16.18
N ARG A 69 4.33 0.73 -15.90
CA ARG A 69 5.56 1.52 -15.73
C ARG A 69 6.44 1.05 -14.59
N PHE A 70 5.84 0.36 -13.60
CA PHE A 70 6.49 -0.13 -12.39
C PHE A 70 6.68 -1.65 -12.39
N LEU A 71 6.59 -2.29 -13.55
CA LEU A 71 6.93 -3.70 -13.70
C LEU A 71 8.41 -3.88 -14.04
N SER A 72 8.97 -5.00 -13.60
CA SER A 72 10.27 -5.51 -14.03
C SER A 72 10.15 -6.20 -15.40
N GLU A 73 11.27 -6.61 -15.98
CA GLU A 73 11.32 -7.26 -17.30
C GLU A 73 10.56 -8.60 -17.34
N ASP A 74 10.42 -9.27 -16.20
CA ASP A 74 9.66 -10.51 -16.02
C ASP A 74 8.15 -10.26 -15.76
N GLY A 75 7.70 -9.01 -15.83
CA GLY A 75 6.29 -8.63 -15.66
C GLY A 75 5.81 -8.60 -14.20
N LEU A 76 6.71 -8.67 -13.23
CA LEU A 76 6.38 -8.59 -11.81
C LEU A 76 6.53 -7.15 -11.28
N PRO A 77 5.77 -6.78 -10.22
CA PRO A 77 5.92 -5.48 -9.57
C PRO A 77 7.37 -5.24 -9.09
N ASP A 78 7.96 -4.14 -9.51
CA ASP A 78 9.32 -3.74 -9.17
C ASP A 78 9.29 -2.72 -8.00
N ILE A 79 9.60 -3.20 -6.82
CA ILE A 79 9.57 -2.41 -5.58
C ILE A 79 10.56 -1.24 -5.61
N GLU A 80 11.72 -1.39 -6.27
CA GLU A 80 12.69 -0.30 -6.41
C GLU A 80 12.17 0.81 -7.32
N LYS A 81 11.54 0.46 -8.45
CA LYS A 81 10.91 1.45 -9.35
C LYS A 81 9.75 2.19 -8.70
N MET A 82 9.03 1.53 -7.81
CA MET A 82 7.89 2.11 -7.09
C MET A 82 8.28 3.17 -6.06
N GLN A 83 9.54 3.19 -5.63
CA GLN A 83 10.05 4.14 -4.61
C GLN A 83 9.15 4.18 -3.36
N LEU A 84 8.84 3.00 -2.83
CA LEU A 84 7.96 2.88 -1.67
C LEU A 84 8.56 3.55 -0.45
N ILE A 85 7.70 4.04 0.42
CA ILE A 85 8.08 4.70 1.67
C ILE A 85 7.65 3.88 2.88
N THR A 86 8.37 4.05 3.98
CA THR A 86 7.98 3.57 5.31
C THR A 86 7.91 4.72 6.30
N TYR A 87 7.07 4.58 7.32
CA TYR A 87 6.97 5.56 8.39
C TYR A 87 8.01 5.26 9.48
N ASP A 88 8.76 6.30 9.89
CA ASP A 88 9.65 6.27 11.05
C ASP A 88 8.92 6.84 12.26
N PRO A 89 8.50 6.01 13.23
CA PRO A 89 7.77 6.47 14.41
C PRO A 89 8.65 7.26 15.39
N ILE A 90 9.97 7.12 15.32
CA ILE A 90 10.91 7.79 16.24
C ILE A 90 11.04 9.27 15.88
N HIS A 91 11.28 9.56 14.60
CA HIS A 91 11.47 10.93 14.12
C HIS A 91 10.22 11.51 13.44
N LYS A 92 9.11 10.73 13.41
CA LYS A 92 7.83 11.10 12.76
C LYS A 92 8.03 11.52 11.31
N GLY A 93 8.88 10.78 10.59
CA GLY A 93 9.24 11.03 9.21
C GLY A 93 8.83 9.90 8.27
N TYR A 94 8.99 10.13 6.98
CA TYR A 94 8.88 9.11 5.95
C TYR A 94 10.25 8.82 5.37
N ILE A 95 10.59 7.54 5.19
CA ILE A 95 11.86 7.07 4.66
C ILE A 95 11.57 6.26 3.41
N GLU A 96 12.28 6.52 2.32
CA GLU A 96 12.21 5.72 1.11
C GLU A 96 12.88 4.36 1.33
N LEU A 97 12.28 3.29 0.82
CA LEU A 97 12.91 1.97 0.77
C LEU A 97 14.07 2.01 -0.23
N GLY A 98 15.26 1.63 0.24
CA GLY A 98 16.47 1.66 -0.55
C GLY A 98 16.58 0.51 -1.56
N LYS A 99 17.76 0.40 -2.17
CA LYS A 99 18.10 -0.62 -3.15
C LYS A 99 18.11 -2.03 -2.54
N ARG A 100 17.89 -3.04 -3.39
CA ARG A 100 18.07 -4.45 -3.04
C ARG A 100 19.49 -4.70 -2.54
N ILE A 101 19.62 -5.35 -1.38
CA ILE A 101 20.90 -5.61 -0.72
C ILE A 101 21.28 -7.09 -0.70
N GLY A 102 20.40 -7.98 -1.16
CA GLY A 102 20.67 -9.42 -1.17
C GLY A 102 19.51 -10.24 -1.72
N ASN A 103 19.70 -11.55 -1.78
CA ASN A 103 18.73 -12.52 -2.27
C ASN A 103 18.17 -13.34 -1.11
N ALA A 104 16.87 -13.15 -0.81
CA ALA A 104 16.17 -13.95 0.19
C ALA A 104 16.21 -15.44 -0.18
N PHE A 105 16.25 -16.30 0.85
CA PHE A 105 16.33 -17.76 0.72
C PHE A 105 17.56 -18.32 -0.01
N CYS A 106 18.46 -17.46 -0.44
CA CYS A 106 19.66 -17.82 -1.19
C CYS A 106 20.95 -17.49 -0.43
N ASP A 107 21.18 -16.23 -0.11
CA ASP A 107 22.47 -15.75 0.41
C ASP A 107 22.85 -16.38 1.76
N GLY A 108 21.89 -16.72 2.60
CA GLY A 108 22.12 -17.42 3.88
C GLY A 108 22.56 -18.87 3.75
N LYS A 109 22.42 -19.51 2.57
CA LYS A 109 22.81 -20.92 2.38
C LYS A 109 24.32 -21.14 2.49
N ARG A 110 25.12 -20.11 2.25
CA ARG A 110 26.58 -20.14 2.39
C ARG A 110 27.07 -20.33 3.84
N LEU A 111 26.18 -20.20 4.81
CA LEU A 111 26.49 -20.39 6.23
C LEU A 111 26.09 -21.76 6.76
N LYS A 112 25.62 -22.67 5.88
CA LYS A 112 25.27 -24.07 6.21
C LYS A 112 26.47 -25.00 6.04
#